data_b3e5ef3192673d97d5ff61742651686f
#
_entry.id   b3e5ef3192673d97d5ff61742651686f
#
_cell.length_a   1.000
_cell.length_b   1.000
_cell.length_c   1.000
_cell.angle_alpha   90.00
_cell.angle_beta   90.00
_cell.angle_gamma   90.00
#
_symmetry.space_group_name_H-M   'P 1'
#
loop_
_entity.id
_entity.type
_entity.pdbx_description
1 polymer ?
#
loop_
_entity_poly.entity_id
_entity_poly.type
_entity_poly.pdbx_seq_one_letter_code
_entity_poly.pdbx_strand_id
1 'polypeptide(L)'
;MNNFTYSIPTTIHFGTDQLSHLSELKNSGSRVLLVYGGGSIKRSGLYDAVLKVLSENGMQVTELSGVEPNPRIESVRRGVELCHANGIEMVLAVGGGSSIDCAKVVAAGACYDGDAWDLVIDRSRIQKALPVYSVLTLSATGSEMDEFAVISDLQKNEKWGTGSRHIKPVMSILNPEYTFTVSQRQTSAGTADIMSHTLENYFTPVKGAYLQARMCEAVLKTLVHYGPIALRQPDNYEARANLMWAGSLAINGLLSDGADVSWCVHPMEHELSAFYDITHGEGLAILTPCWMEFALNQETAWKFGEYGRNVFGLSGDDDMEVGRRAIECTRAFFKEMKLPATLGEVGIGEEHFEIMAEKAAKGSVGSFVPLRKEDIVSIYKAAL
;
A
#
# COMPACT_ATOMS: atom_id res chain seq x y z
N MET A 1 24.86 -5.64 4.93
CA MET A 1 23.66 -6.32 4.38
C MET A 1 23.41 -7.58 5.21
N ASN A 2 22.19 -7.75 5.71
CA ASN A 2 21.79 -8.90 6.51
C ASN A 2 21.46 -10.11 5.62
N ASN A 3 21.35 -11.31 6.21
CA ASN A 3 20.88 -12.49 5.48
C ASN A 3 19.39 -12.36 5.14
N PHE A 4 19.00 -12.79 3.96
CA PHE A 4 17.59 -12.77 3.53
C PHE A 4 17.28 -13.91 2.56
N THR A 5 15.99 -14.17 2.36
CA THR A 5 15.46 -15.04 1.31
C THR A 5 14.44 -14.24 0.52
N TYR A 6 14.70 -14.02 -0.76
CA TYR A 6 13.80 -13.29 -1.66
C TYR A 6 13.05 -14.26 -2.57
N SER A 7 11.72 -14.12 -2.63
CA SER A 7 10.87 -14.91 -3.52
C SER A 7 9.62 -14.14 -3.91
N ILE A 8 9.44 -13.92 -5.19
CA ILE A 8 8.21 -13.33 -5.75
C ILE A 8 7.58 -14.34 -6.70
N PRO A 9 6.61 -15.15 -6.22
CA PRO A 9 5.92 -16.14 -7.06
C PRO A 9 4.87 -15.50 -7.97
N THR A 10 4.49 -14.25 -7.77
CA THR A 10 3.46 -13.56 -8.55
C THR A 10 3.90 -13.32 -9.98
N THR A 11 3.14 -13.84 -10.94
CA THR A 11 3.30 -13.49 -12.35
C THR A 11 2.66 -12.14 -12.62
N ILE A 12 3.41 -11.21 -13.21
CA ILE A 12 2.91 -9.89 -13.60
C ILE A 12 2.75 -9.81 -15.12
N HIS A 13 1.53 -9.55 -15.58
CA HIS A 13 1.25 -9.18 -16.96
C HIS A 13 1.09 -7.65 -17.03
N PHE A 14 2.11 -6.97 -17.50
CA PHE A 14 2.19 -5.51 -17.54
C PHE A 14 1.99 -4.95 -18.95
N GLY A 15 1.19 -3.90 -19.05
CA GLY A 15 0.96 -3.15 -20.30
C GLY A 15 -0.46 -3.28 -20.82
N THR A 16 -0.68 -2.81 -22.04
CA THR A 16 -1.99 -2.88 -22.73
C THR A 16 -2.29 -4.31 -23.19
N ASP A 17 -3.56 -4.61 -23.43
CA ASP A 17 -4.04 -5.89 -23.99
C ASP A 17 -3.73 -7.15 -23.14
N GLN A 18 -3.37 -6.99 -21.88
CA GLN A 18 -3.02 -8.12 -20.99
C GLN A 18 -4.24 -8.84 -20.40
N LEU A 19 -5.45 -8.30 -20.54
CA LEU A 19 -6.65 -8.86 -19.89
C LEU A 19 -6.98 -10.31 -20.33
N SER A 20 -6.56 -10.69 -21.53
CA SER A 20 -6.71 -12.05 -22.06
C SER A 20 -6.06 -13.13 -21.18
N HIS A 21 -5.04 -12.76 -20.38
CA HIS A 21 -4.38 -13.67 -19.43
C HIS A 21 -5.31 -14.13 -18.29
N LEU A 22 -6.48 -13.51 -18.08
CA LEU A 22 -7.51 -14.06 -17.20
C LEU A 22 -7.97 -15.46 -17.64
N SER A 23 -7.73 -15.87 -18.88
CA SER A 23 -7.94 -17.25 -19.33
C SER A 23 -7.12 -18.28 -18.56
N GLU A 24 -6.02 -17.88 -17.92
CA GLU A 24 -5.15 -18.76 -17.12
C GLU A 24 -5.81 -19.19 -15.81
N LEU A 25 -6.84 -18.46 -15.33
CA LEU A 25 -7.58 -18.78 -14.11
C LEU A 25 -8.18 -20.20 -14.18
N LYS A 26 -8.53 -20.69 -15.37
CA LYS A 26 -9.04 -22.07 -15.58
C LYS A 26 -8.10 -23.16 -15.04
N ASN A 27 -6.82 -22.87 -14.87
CA ASN A 27 -5.85 -23.81 -14.30
C ASN A 27 -6.07 -24.02 -12.78
N SER A 28 -6.81 -23.13 -12.11
CA SER A 28 -7.13 -23.20 -10.69
C SER A 28 -8.56 -23.66 -10.39
N GLY A 29 -9.41 -23.80 -11.41
CA GLY A 29 -10.82 -24.21 -11.25
C GLY A 29 -11.75 -23.48 -12.21
N SER A 30 -13.04 -23.52 -11.91
CA SER A 30 -14.09 -22.91 -12.73
C SER A 30 -14.99 -21.92 -11.96
N ARG A 31 -14.95 -21.92 -10.62
CA ARG A 31 -15.79 -21.05 -9.78
C ARG A 31 -14.94 -19.95 -9.16
N VAL A 32 -15.22 -18.71 -9.54
CA VAL A 32 -14.46 -17.53 -9.13
C VAL A 32 -15.33 -16.56 -8.33
N LEU A 33 -14.78 -16.05 -7.21
CA LEU A 33 -15.34 -14.90 -6.52
C LEU A 33 -14.71 -13.63 -7.12
N LEU A 34 -15.52 -12.77 -7.75
CA LEU A 34 -15.11 -11.48 -8.29
C LEU A 34 -15.31 -10.40 -7.22
N VAL A 35 -14.20 -9.85 -6.71
CA VAL A 35 -14.18 -8.84 -5.64
C VAL A 35 -13.87 -7.46 -6.23
N TYR A 36 -14.74 -6.45 -5.96
CA TYR A 36 -14.54 -5.08 -6.44
C TYR A 36 -15.24 -4.02 -5.58
N GLY A 37 -14.84 -2.77 -5.74
CA GLY A 37 -15.32 -1.65 -4.95
C GLY A 37 -16.66 -1.04 -5.44
N GLY A 38 -16.79 0.28 -5.28
CA GLY A 38 -18.03 1.05 -5.49
C GLY A 38 -18.47 1.29 -6.95
N GLY A 39 -18.00 0.50 -7.92
CA GLY A 39 -18.50 0.51 -9.30
C GLY A 39 -17.71 1.37 -10.28
N SER A 40 -16.50 1.83 -9.96
CA SER A 40 -15.62 2.51 -10.92
C SER A 40 -15.33 1.64 -12.14
N ILE A 41 -15.10 0.34 -11.94
CA ILE A 41 -14.84 -0.63 -13.01
C ILE A 41 -16.04 -0.81 -13.96
N LYS A 42 -17.28 -0.63 -13.46
CA LYS A 42 -18.50 -0.65 -14.30
C LYS A 42 -18.57 0.58 -15.18
N ARG A 43 -18.24 1.76 -14.62
CA ARG A 43 -18.25 3.03 -15.39
C ARG A 43 -17.15 3.08 -16.46
N SER A 44 -16.01 2.44 -16.23
CA SER A 44 -14.92 2.36 -17.20
C SER A 44 -15.07 1.28 -18.28
N GLY A 45 -16.07 0.39 -18.14
CA GLY A 45 -16.26 -0.78 -19.01
C GLY A 45 -15.34 -1.96 -18.70
N LEU A 46 -14.42 -1.83 -17.74
CA LEU A 46 -13.51 -2.92 -17.35
C LEU A 46 -14.28 -4.13 -16.79
N TYR A 47 -15.37 -3.90 -16.06
CA TYR A 47 -16.23 -4.95 -15.52
C TYR A 47 -16.75 -5.87 -16.65
N ASP A 48 -17.32 -5.29 -17.69
CA ASP A 48 -17.89 -6.06 -18.82
C ASP A 48 -16.77 -6.80 -19.57
N ALA A 49 -15.60 -6.18 -19.74
CA ALA A 49 -14.45 -6.80 -20.36
C ALA A 49 -13.94 -8.01 -19.56
N VAL A 50 -13.86 -7.90 -18.23
CA VAL A 50 -13.49 -9.01 -17.33
C VAL A 50 -14.50 -10.14 -17.44
N LEU A 51 -15.81 -9.84 -17.30
CA LEU A 51 -16.87 -10.86 -17.38
C LEU A 51 -16.87 -11.57 -18.74
N LYS A 52 -16.61 -10.86 -19.82
CA LYS A 52 -16.50 -11.46 -21.16
C LYS A 52 -15.40 -12.50 -21.20
N VAL A 53 -14.17 -12.17 -20.76
CA VAL A 53 -13.05 -13.13 -20.76
C VAL A 53 -13.36 -14.33 -19.86
N LEU A 54 -13.91 -14.11 -18.67
CA LEU A 54 -14.27 -15.19 -17.75
C LEU A 54 -15.33 -16.11 -18.36
N SER A 55 -16.41 -15.54 -18.96
CA SER A 55 -17.48 -16.32 -19.62
C SER A 55 -16.99 -17.12 -20.80
N GLU A 56 -16.14 -16.55 -21.67
CA GLU A 56 -15.55 -17.21 -22.83
C GLU A 56 -14.65 -18.40 -22.42
N ASN A 57 -14.15 -18.40 -21.17
CA ASN A 57 -13.37 -19.51 -20.60
C ASN A 57 -14.16 -20.42 -19.66
N GLY A 58 -15.51 -20.34 -19.68
CA GLY A 58 -16.39 -21.23 -18.92
C GLY A 58 -16.40 -21.02 -17.42
N MET A 59 -16.00 -19.86 -16.94
CA MET A 59 -15.94 -19.53 -15.52
C MET A 59 -17.34 -19.18 -14.97
N GLN A 60 -17.66 -19.69 -13.79
CA GLN A 60 -18.85 -19.33 -13.02
C GLN A 60 -18.48 -18.24 -12.03
N VAL A 61 -19.09 -17.07 -12.17
CA VAL A 61 -18.75 -15.87 -11.39
C VAL A 61 -19.77 -15.66 -10.28
N THR A 62 -19.29 -15.58 -9.04
CA THR A 62 -20.03 -15.02 -7.89
C THR A 62 -19.42 -13.66 -7.57
N GLU A 63 -20.24 -12.67 -7.22
CA GLU A 63 -19.75 -11.29 -7.02
C GLU A 63 -19.77 -10.89 -5.55
N LEU A 64 -18.67 -10.26 -5.10
CA LEU A 64 -18.56 -9.47 -3.88
C LEU A 64 -18.27 -8.02 -4.29
N SER A 65 -19.32 -7.21 -4.35
CA SER A 65 -19.26 -5.78 -4.69
C SER A 65 -19.28 -4.89 -3.45
N GLY A 66 -18.90 -3.63 -3.63
CA GLY A 66 -19.02 -2.59 -2.62
C GLY A 66 -17.92 -2.64 -1.57
N VAL A 67 -16.74 -3.17 -1.90
CA VAL A 67 -15.57 -3.06 -1.02
C VAL A 67 -15.17 -1.58 -0.92
N GLU A 68 -15.14 -1.08 0.31
CA GLU A 68 -14.87 0.32 0.63
C GLU A 68 -13.35 0.59 0.71
N PRO A 69 -12.91 1.84 0.53
CA PRO A 69 -11.57 2.26 0.97
C PRO A 69 -11.37 1.89 2.45
N ASN A 70 -10.13 1.55 2.86
CA ASN A 70 -9.89 0.93 4.17
C ASN A 70 -10.82 -0.29 4.38
N PRO A 71 -10.60 -1.44 3.71
CA PRO A 71 -11.61 -2.49 3.58
C PRO A 71 -12.05 -3.04 4.94
N ARG A 72 -13.37 -3.23 5.09
CA ARG A 72 -14.00 -3.59 6.36
C ARG A 72 -14.06 -5.10 6.56
N ILE A 73 -13.96 -5.53 7.80
CA ILE A 73 -14.09 -6.95 8.17
C ILE A 73 -15.46 -7.53 7.78
N GLU A 74 -16.52 -6.72 7.78
CA GLU A 74 -17.85 -7.13 7.35
C GLU A 74 -17.86 -7.54 5.87
N SER A 75 -17.14 -6.83 5.00
CA SER A 75 -16.98 -7.20 3.60
C SER A 75 -16.22 -8.51 3.44
N VAL A 76 -15.19 -8.73 4.27
CA VAL A 76 -14.44 -9.99 4.28
C VAL A 76 -15.33 -11.16 4.72
N ARG A 77 -16.06 -11.02 5.84
CA ARG A 77 -17.00 -12.06 6.34
C ARG A 77 -18.01 -12.45 5.27
N ARG A 78 -18.62 -11.46 4.61
CA ARG A 78 -19.55 -11.67 3.50
C ARG A 78 -18.91 -12.42 2.33
N GLY A 79 -17.65 -12.11 2.01
CA GLY A 79 -16.88 -12.82 0.98
C GLY A 79 -16.63 -14.28 1.34
N VAL A 80 -16.28 -14.57 2.59
CA VAL A 80 -16.08 -15.94 3.11
C VAL A 80 -17.38 -16.76 3.02
N GLU A 81 -18.52 -16.17 3.42
CA GLU A 81 -19.83 -16.81 3.30
C GLU A 81 -20.15 -17.16 1.83
N LEU A 82 -19.89 -16.23 0.90
CA LEU A 82 -20.08 -16.48 -0.53
C LEU A 82 -19.17 -17.60 -1.04
N CYS A 83 -17.93 -17.68 -0.56
CA CYS A 83 -17.01 -18.75 -0.92
C CYS A 83 -17.55 -20.12 -0.51
N HIS A 84 -18.03 -20.26 0.72
CA HIS A 84 -18.58 -21.52 1.23
C HIS A 84 -19.89 -21.89 0.51
N ALA A 85 -20.81 -20.93 0.36
CA ALA A 85 -22.14 -21.17 -0.24
C ALA A 85 -22.07 -21.60 -1.72
N ASN A 86 -21.05 -21.13 -2.45
CA ASN A 86 -20.92 -21.37 -3.89
C ASN A 86 -19.74 -22.28 -4.25
N GLY A 87 -19.04 -22.83 -3.25
CA GLY A 87 -17.88 -23.70 -3.46
C GLY A 87 -16.78 -23.04 -4.31
N ILE A 88 -16.47 -21.77 -4.01
CA ILE A 88 -15.48 -20.96 -4.75
C ILE A 88 -14.11 -21.63 -4.71
N GLU A 89 -13.39 -21.60 -5.83
CA GLU A 89 -12.09 -22.22 -6.01
C GLU A 89 -10.95 -21.21 -6.08
N MET A 90 -11.27 -19.95 -6.40
CA MET A 90 -10.30 -18.85 -6.49
C MET A 90 -10.96 -17.48 -6.28
N VAL A 91 -10.17 -16.47 -5.97
CA VAL A 91 -10.64 -15.09 -5.78
C VAL A 91 -9.93 -14.18 -6.79
N LEU A 92 -10.72 -13.39 -7.54
CA LEU A 92 -10.24 -12.37 -8.47
C LEU A 92 -10.62 -11.00 -7.95
N ALA A 93 -9.64 -10.18 -7.58
CA ALA A 93 -9.85 -8.78 -7.26
C ALA A 93 -9.74 -7.90 -8.53
N VAL A 94 -10.70 -7.01 -8.75
CA VAL A 94 -10.63 -5.99 -9.81
C VAL A 94 -10.80 -4.62 -9.18
N GLY A 95 -9.69 -3.92 -8.95
CA GLY A 95 -9.72 -2.66 -8.19
C GLY A 95 -8.35 -2.18 -7.75
N GLY A 96 -8.32 -1.27 -6.79
CA GLY A 96 -7.11 -0.85 -6.07
C GLY A 96 -6.81 -1.78 -4.89
N GLY A 97 -5.82 -1.39 -4.08
CA GLY A 97 -5.33 -2.16 -2.92
C GLY A 97 -6.43 -2.64 -1.99
N SER A 98 -7.41 -1.81 -1.66
CA SER A 98 -8.53 -2.21 -0.77
C SER A 98 -9.30 -3.44 -1.28
N SER A 99 -9.55 -3.52 -2.59
CA SER A 99 -10.21 -4.70 -3.18
C SER A 99 -9.32 -5.93 -3.13
N ILE A 100 -8.00 -5.75 -3.34
CA ILE A 100 -7.02 -6.83 -3.31
C ILE A 100 -6.82 -7.33 -1.87
N ASP A 101 -6.68 -6.44 -0.90
CA ASP A 101 -6.56 -6.77 0.52
C ASP A 101 -7.77 -7.55 1.03
N CYS A 102 -8.98 -7.06 0.70
CA CYS A 102 -10.21 -7.78 0.99
C CYS A 102 -10.20 -9.20 0.39
N ALA A 103 -9.84 -9.31 -0.90
CA ALA A 103 -9.77 -10.59 -1.61
C ALA A 103 -8.75 -11.56 -0.98
N LYS A 104 -7.59 -11.08 -0.55
CA LYS A 104 -6.57 -11.88 0.14
C LYS A 104 -7.09 -12.47 1.44
N VAL A 105 -7.73 -11.64 2.29
CA VAL A 105 -8.24 -12.13 3.58
C VAL A 105 -9.48 -12.99 3.39
N VAL A 106 -10.35 -12.72 2.39
CA VAL A 106 -11.43 -13.63 1.98
C VAL A 106 -10.88 -14.99 1.57
N ALA A 107 -9.82 -15.01 0.74
CA ALA A 107 -9.21 -16.25 0.27
C ALA A 107 -8.63 -17.10 1.41
N ALA A 108 -8.02 -16.46 2.42
CA ALA A 108 -7.55 -17.12 3.63
C ALA A 108 -8.72 -17.57 4.52
N GLY A 109 -9.71 -16.71 4.75
CA GLY A 109 -10.90 -16.99 5.55
C GLY A 109 -11.73 -18.15 5.02
N ALA A 110 -11.82 -18.31 3.70
CA ALA A 110 -12.48 -19.45 3.06
C ALA A 110 -11.80 -20.81 3.36
N CYS A 111 -10.59 -20.79 3.88
CA CYS A 111 -9.83 -21.99 4.27
C CYS A 111 -9.64 -22.09 5.79
N TYR A 112 -10.37 -21.30 6.58
CA TYR A 112 -10.26 -21.22 8.03
C TYR A 112 -11.62 -21.45 8.71
N ASP A 113 -11.64 -22.24 9.79
CA ASP A 113 -12.88 -22.62 10.49
C ASP A 113 -13.34 -21.60 11.55
N GLY A 114 -12.66 -20.46 11.68
CA GLY A 114 -12.95 -19.37 12.63
C GLY A 114 -13.42 -18.09 11.96
N ASP A 115 -13.50 -17.00 12.74
CA ASP A 115 -13.78 -15.67 12.20
C ASP A 115 -12.55 -15.12 11.44
N ALA A 116 -12.78 -14.50 10.30
CA ALA A 116 -11.71 -13.95 9.47
C ALA A 116 -10.88 -12.86 10.20
N TRP A 117 -11.44 -12.20 11.22
CA TRP A 117 -10.71 -11.24 12.04
C TRP A 117 -9.58 -11.89 12.84
N ASP A 118 -9.72 -13.17 13.21
CA ASP A 118 -8.63 -13.93 13.85
C ASP A 118 -7.36 -13.97 12.99
N LEU A 119 -7.53 -14.01 11.65
CA LEU A 119 -6.42 -14.01 10.68
C LEU A 119 -5.77 -12.64 10.54
N VAL A 120 -6.51 -11.58 10.85
CA VAL A 120 -6.01 -10.20 10.82
C VAL A 120 -5.16 -9.92 12.05
N ILE A 121 -5.61 -10.31 13.23
CA ILE A 121 -4.90 -10.05 14.49
C ILE A 121 -3.77 -11.06 14.76
N ASP A 122 -3.84 -12.26 14.17
CA ASP A 122 -2.82 -13.30 14.29
C ASP A 122 -2.52 -13.95 12.95
N ARG A 123 -1.59 -13.38 12.21
CA ARG A 123 -1.17 -13.85 10.88
C ARG A 123 -0.63 -15.29 10.87
N SER A 124 -0.19 -15.83 12.03
CA SER A 124 0.30 -17.20 12.11
C SER A 124 -0.79 -18.24 11.84
N ARG A 125 -2.06 -17.86 11.95
CA ARG A 125 -3.22 -18.69 11.63
C ARG A 125 -3.47 -18.86 10.12
N ILE A 126 -2.87 -18.03 9.27
CA ILE A 126 -3.00 -18.16 7.81
C ILE A 126 -2.09 -19.31 7.33
N GLN A 127 -2.61 -20.52 7.32
CA GLN A 127 -1.90 -21.74 6.92
C GLN A 127 -2.20 -22.15 5.48
N LYS A 128 -3.32 -21.63 4.91
CA LYS A 128 -3.80 -21.92 3.56
C LYS A 128 -4.69 -20.78 3.08
N ALA A 129 -4.76 -20.60 1.78
CA ALA A 129 -5.71 -19.69 1.13
C ALA A 129 -6.14 -20.25 -0.23
N LEU A 130 -7.27 -19.79 -0.75
CA LEU A 130 -7.61 -19.98 -2.16
C LEU A 130 -6.63 -19.16 -3.03
N PRO A 131 -6.36 -19.55 -4.29
CA PRO A 131 -5.55 -18.75 -5.20
C PRO A 131 -6.16 -17.34 -5.39
N VAL A 132 -5.31 -16.31 -5.27
CA VAL A 132 -5.69 -14.91 -5.46
C VAL A 132 -5.15 -14.41 -6.79
N TYR A 133 -5.99 -13.73 -7.54
CA TYR A 133 -5.67 -13.05 -8.80
C TYR A 133 -6.08 -11.58 -8.71
N SER A 134 -5.42 -10.70 -9.45
CA SER A 134 -5.82 -9.30 -9.45
C SER A 134 -5.74 -8.62 -10.82
N VAL A 135 -6.60 -7.61 -11.01
CA VAL A 135 -6.52 -6.61 -12.09
C VAL A 135 -6.46 -5.26 -11.39
N LEU A 136 -5.29 -4.63 -11.46
CA LEU A 136 -5.02 -3.38 -10.74
C LEU A 136 -5.64 -2.18 -11.47
N THR A 137 -6.30 -1.29 -10.70
CA THR A 137 -6.89 -0.05 -11.24
C THR A 137 -6.43 1.23 -10.53
N LEU A 138 -5.56 1.12 -9.54
CA LEU A 138 -5.01 2.25 -8.79
C LEU A 138 -3.58 1.92 -8.31
N SER A 139 -2.62 2.74 -8.67
CA SER A 139 -1.22 2.61 -8.22
C SER A 139 -1.07 3.22 -6.82
N ALA A 140 -0.82 2.41 -5.81
CA ALA A 140 -0.63 2.81 -4.40
C ALA A 140 0.06 1.69 -3.61
N THR A 141 -0.74 0.83 -2.98
CA THR A 141 -0.36 -0.13 -1.94
C THR A 141 0.64 -1.22 -2.36
N GLY A 142 0.75 -1.54 -3.66
CA GLY A 142 1.55 -2.68 -4.13
C GLY A 142 0.96 -4.06 -3.79
N SER A 143 -0.28 -4.11 -3.27
CA SER A 143 -0.95 -5.36 -2.84
C SER A 143 -1.05 -6.41 -3.94
N GLU A 144 -0.98 -6.01 -5.20
CA GLU A 144 -0.95 -6.91 -6.35
C GLU A 144 0.32 -7.78 -6.43
N MET A 145 1.36 -7.48 -5.64
CA MET A 145 2.65 -8.19 -5.72
C MET A 145 3.25 -8.52 -4.35
N ASP A 146 2.56 -8.22 -3.26
CA ASP A 146 3.01 -8.48 -1.89
C ASP A 146 2.19 -9.57 -1.18
N GLU A 147 2.59 -9.89 0.04
CA GLU A 147 1.94 -10.88 0.91
C GLU A 147 1.09 -10.25 2.02
N PHE A 148 0.93 -8.93 2.03
CA PHE A 148 0.24 -8.21 3.09
C PHE A 148 -1.19 -7.85 2.70
N ALA A 149 -2.01 -7.61 3.71
CA ALA A 149 -3.35 -7.06 3.59
C ALA A 149 -3.70 -6.26 4.85
N VAL A 150 -4.42 -5.16 4.72
CA VAL A 150 -4.83 -4.32 5.85
C VAL A 150 -6.35 -4.26 5.90
N ILE A 151 -6.94 -4.63 7.04
CA ILE A 151 -8.39 -4.68 7.25
C ILE A 151 -8.77 -3.84 8.46
N SER A 152 -9.90 -3.14 8.36
CA SER A 152 -10.45 -2.30 9.42
C SER A 152 -11.66 -2.94 10.10
N ASP A 153 -11.75 -2.80 11.43
CA ASP A 153 -12.94 -3.02 12.24
C ASP A 153 -13.36 -1.69 12.85
N LEU A 154 -14.33 -1.01 12.23
CA LEU A 154 -14.78 0.31 12.69
C LEU A 154 -15.52 0.27 14.03
N GLN A 155 -16.10 -0.89 14.42
CA GLN A 155 -16.78 -1.02 15.70
C GLN A 155 -15.77 -0.97 16.86
N LYS A 156 -14.53 -1.36 16.59
CA LYS A 156 -13.44 -1.35 17.57
C LYS A 156 -12.48 -0.19 17.41
N ASN A 157 -12.63 0.65 16.36
CA ASN A 157 -11.63 1.61 15.92
C ASN A 157 -10.27 0.93 15.75
N GLU A 158 -10.22 -0.14 14.95
CA GLU A 158 -9.02 -0.91 14.69
C GLU A 158 -8.76 -1.03 13.18
N LYS A 159 -7.49 -0.87 12.79
CA LYS A 159 -6.98 -1.10 11.44
C LYS A 159 -5.65 -1.83 11.57
N TRP A 160 -5.63 -3.10 11.19
CA TRP A 160 -4.47 -3.98 11.37
C TRP A 160 -4.00 -4.59 10.06
N GLY A 161 -2.67 -4.67 9.94
CA GLY A 161 -2.01 -5.41 8.87
C GLY A 161 -1.84 -6.89 9.23
N THR A 162 -2.14 -7.76 8.28
CA THR A 162 -1.81 -9.18 8.31
C THR A 162 -0.97 -9.56 7.11
N GLY A 163 -0.39 -10.75 7.08
CA GLY A 163 0.40 -11.17 5.94
C GLY A 163 0.82 -12.63 5.99
N SER A 164 0.86 -13.25 4.82
CA SER A 164 1.33 -14.63 4.65
C SER A 164 1.69 -14.88 3.19
N ARG A 165 2.72 -15.69 2.97
CA ARG A 165 3.06 -16.17 1.62
C ARG A 165 1.87 -16.86 0.90
N HIS A 166 0.89 -17.35 1.65
CA HIS A 166 -0.28 -18.04 1.11
C HIS A 166 -1.31 -17.11 0.47
N ILE A 167 -1.28 -15.82 0.79
CA ILE A 167 -2.20 -14.80 0.23
C ILE A 167 -1.54 -13.92 -0.84
N LYS A 168 -0.27 -14.15 -1.18
CA LYS A 168 0.35 -13.50 -2.34
C LYS A 168 -0.46 -13.83 -3.60
N PRO A 169 -0.77 -12.83 -4.44
CA PRO A 169 -1.43 -13.11 -5.73
C PRO A 169 -0.59 -14.07 -6.58
N VAL A 170 -1.26 -15.03 -7.21
CA VAL A 170 -0.65 -15.95 -8.17
C VAL A 170 -0.28 -15.20 -9.45
N MET A 171 -1.17 -14.30 -9.89
CA MET A 171 -0.99 -13.50 -11.09
C MET A 171 -1.71 -12.17 -10.93
N SER A 172 -1.12 -11.11 -11.47
CA SER A 172 -1.73 -9.77 -11.49
C SER A 172 -1.58 -9.12 -12.85
N ILE A 173 -2.65 -8.48 -13.31
CA ILE A 173 -2.71 -7.73 -14.56
C ILE A 173 -2.60 -6.25 -14.24
N LEU A 174 -1.58 -5.61 -14.79
CA LEU A 174 -1.22 -4.22 -14.59
C LEU A 174 -1.26 -3.48 -15.93
N ASN A 175 -2.44 -2.93 -16.30
CA ASN A 175 -2.56 -2.03 -17.44
C ASN A 175 -2.66 -0.59 -16.96
N PRO A 176 -1.67 0.27 -17.24
CA PRO A 176 -1.68 1.68 -16.84
C PRO A 176 -2.92 2.46 -17.27
N GLU A 177 -3.56 2.09 -18.37
CA GLU A 177 -4.79 2.73 -18.87
C GLU A 177 -5.96 2.60 -17.90
N TYR A 178 -6.02 1.54 -17.09
CA TYR A 178 -7.06 1.36 -16.08
C TYR A 178 -7.00 2.41 -14.96
N THR A 179 -5.89 3.16 -14.88
CA THR A 179 -5.71 4.25 -13.92
C THR A 179 -6.06 5.63 -14.48
N PHE A 180 -6.37 5.79 -15.77
CA PHE A 180 -6.64 7.09 -16.40
C PHE A 180 -7.86 7.82 -15.80
N THR A 181 -8.84 7.07 -15.32
CA THR A 181 -10.06 7.61 -14.70
C THR A 181 -9.95 7.82 -13.18
N VAL A 182 -8.80 7.53 -12.60
CA VAL A 182 -8.54 7.78 -11.18
C VAL A 182 -8.52 9.28 -10.90
N SER A 183 -9.23 9.71 -9.86
CA SER A 183 -9.29 11.12 -9.49
C SER A 183 -7.91 11.70 -9.11
N GLN A 184 -7.74 13.00 -9.23
CA GLN A 184 -6.51 13.69 -8.81
C GLN A 184 -6.18 13.39 -7.33
N ARG A 185 -7.19 13.43 -6.45
CA ARG A 185 -7.03 13.11 -5.02
C ARG A 185 -6.45 11.71 -4.81
N GLN A 186 -6.99 10.70 -5.49
CA GLN A 186 -6.51 9.32 -5.37
C GLN A 186 -5.14 9.11 -6.03
N THR A 187 -4.87 9.82 -7.13
CA THR A 187 -3.54 9.80 -7.76
C THR A 187 -2.48 10.37 -6.81
N SER A 188 -2.78 11.49 -6.16
CA SER A 188 -1.90 12.12 -5.18
C SER A 188 -1.68 11.24 -3.95
N ALA A 189 -2.77 10.73 -3.37
CA ALA A 189 -2.71 9.85 -2.20
C ALA A 189 -1.95 8.56 -2.50
N GLY A 190 -2.19 7.92 -3.66
CA GLY A 190 -1.45 6.72 -4.06
C GLY A 190 0.04 7.00 -4.27
N THR A 191 0.39 8.15 -4.85
CA THR A 191 1.81 8.52 -5.02
C THR A 191 2.49 8.76 -3.67
N ALA A 192 1.80 9.38 -2.70
CA ALA A 192 2.32 9.55 -1.35
C ALA A 192 2.49 8.22 -0.61
N ASP A 193 1.57 7.28 -0.81
CA ASP A 193 1.63 5.93 -0.26
C ASP A 193 2.87 5.18 -0.76
N ILE A 194 3.09 5.16 -2.09
CA ILE A 194 4.30 4.56 -2.68
C ILE A 194 5.58 5.23 -2.15
N MET A 195 5.57 6.57 -1.99
CA MET A 195 6.70 7.31 -1.44
C MET A 195 6.96 6.89 0.01
N SER A 196 5.92 6.80 0.84
CA SER A 196 6.03 6.41 2.24
C SER A 196 6.57 4.98 2.40
N HIS A 197 6.04 4.00 1.64
CA HIS A 197 6.58 2.64 1.58
C HIS A 197 8.08 2.65 1.28
N THR A 198 8.47 3.41 0.25
CA THR A 198 9.87 3.46 -0.18
C THR A 198 10.76 4.14 0.87
N LEU A 199 10.28 5.21 1.52
CA LEU A 199 11.03 5.91 2.57
C LEU A 199 11.20 5.04 3.82
N GLU A 200 10.18 4.30 4.23
CA GLU A 200 10.28 3.40 5.38
C GLU A 200 11.24 2.23 5.11
N ASN A 201 11.39 1.80 3.86
CA ASN A 201 12.45 0.86 3.47
C ASN A 201 13.82 1.51 3.34
N TYR A 202 13.89 2.79 2.94
CA TYR A 202 15.13 3.53 2.74
C TYR A 202 15.82 3.91 4.05
N PHE A 203 15.05 4.38 5.04
CA PHE A 203 15.55 4.78 6.34
C PHE A 203 15.78 3.57 7.25
N THR A 204 16.92 2.92 7.07
CA THR A 204 17.37 1.76 7.82
C THR A 204 18.73 2.05 8.51
N PRO A 205 19.03 1.46 9.69
CA PRO A 205 20.33 1.60 10.33
C PRO A 205 21.45 0.83 9.60
N VAL A 206 21.10 -0.05 8.65
CA VAL A 206 22.04 -0.94 7.96
C VAL A 206 22.78 -0.21 6.84
N LYS A 207 23.97 0.31 7.14
CA LYS A 207 24.80 1.04 6.15
C LYS A 207 25.25 0.19 4.96
N GLY A 208 25.37 -1.13 5.11
CA GLY A 208 25.86 -2.04 4.07
C GLY A 208 24.83 -2.48 3.02
N ALA A 209 23.56 -2.04 3.12
CA ALA A 209 22.51 -2.31 2.13
C ALA A 209 22.53 -1.28 0.98
N TYR A 210 23.70 -1.13 0.34
CA TYR A 210 23.95 -0.07 -0.66
C TYR A 210 23.04 -0.20 -1.88
N LEU A 211 22.88 -1.41 -2.42
CA LEU A 211 22.04 -1.63 -3.61
C LEU A 211 20.57 -1.29 -3.35
N GLN A 212 20.04 -1.72 -2.21
CA GLN A 212 18.67 -1.41 -1.80
C GLN A 212 18.46 0.09 -1.66
N ALA A 213 19.43 0.81 -1.06
CA ALA A 213 19.36 2.26 -0.96
C ALA A 213 19.31 2.93 -2.35
N ARG A 214 20.13 2.51 -3.31
CA ARG A 214 20.11 3.06 -4.69
C ARG A 214 18.81 2.73 -5.42
N MET A 215 18.25 1.54 -5.21
CA MET A 215 16.94 1.18 -5.78
C MET A 215 15.81 2.00 -5.16
N CYS A 216 15.79 2.20 -3.84
CA CYS A 216 14.83 3.11 -3.19
C CYS A 216 14.91 4.52 -3.79
N GLU A 217 16.12 5.05 -3.97
CA GLU A 217 16.32 6.38 -4.55
C GLU A 217 15.85 6.46 -6.01
N ALA A 218 16.01 5.40 -6.78
CA ALA A 218 15.47 5.33 -8.14
C ALA A 218 13.94 5.40 -8.13
N VAL A 219 13.27 4.66 -7.23
CA VAL A 219 11.81 4.73 -7.05
C VAL A 219 11.40 6.14 -6.61
N LEU A 220 12.04 6.72 -5.59
CA LEU A 220 11.72 8.07 -5.10
C LEU A 220 11.87 9.14 -6.20
N LYS A 221 12.95 9.08 -7.00
CA LYS A 221 13.11 9.96 -8.17
C LYS A 221 12.00 9.80 -9.19
N THR A 222 11.58 8.56 -9.44
CA THR A 222 10.48 8.25 -10.36
C THR A 222 9.19 8.92 -9.89
N LEU A 223 8.88 8.85 -8.58
CA LEU A 223 7.70 9.48 -8.01
C LEU A 223 7.75 11.00 -8.08
N VAL A 224 8.89 11.60 -7.74
CA VAL A 224 9.09 13.07 -7.82
C VAL A 224 8.95 13.57 -9.26
N HIS A 225 9.39 12.78 -10.24
CA HIS A 225 9.28 13.15 -11.66
C HIS A 225 7.88 12.92 -12.22
N TYR A 226 7.32 11.72 -12.07
CA TYR A 226 6.08 11.33 -12.75
C TYR A 226 4.81 11.64 -11.95
N GLY A 227 4.86 11.77 -10.64
CA GLY A 227 3.70 12.11 -9.83
C GLY A 227 3.00 13.40 -10.30
N PRO A 228 3.71 14.54 -10.38
CA PRO A 228 3.14 15.78 -10.88
C PRO A 228 2.66 15.71 -12.35
N ILE A 229 3.31 14.89 -13.19
CA ILE A 229 2.88 14.68 -14.59
C ILE A 229 1.55 13.93 -14.62
N ALA A 230 1.43 12.81 -13.90
CA ALA A 230 0.19 12.04 -13.81
C ALA A 230 -0.97 12.85 -13.20
N LEU A 231 -0.67 13.80 -12.30
CA LEU A 231 -1.66 14.68 -11.71
C LEU A 231 -2.20 15.69 -12.72
N ARG A 232 -1.33 16.27 -13.55
CA ARG A 232 -1.69 17.27 -14.58
C ARG A 232 -2.22 16.64 -15.87
N GLN A 233 -1.76 15.44 -16.21
CA GLN A 233 -2.08 14.69 -17.42
C GLN A 233 -2.54 13.28 -17.02
N PRO A 234 -3.81 13.10 -16.61
CA PRO A 234 -4.30 11.84 -16.04
C PRO A 234 -4.20 10.64 -16.99
N ASP A 235 -4.19 10.88 -18.29
CA ASP A 235 -4.10 9.90 -19.37
C ASP A 235 -2.68 9.75 -19.95
N ASN A 236 -1.66 10.33 -19.31
CA ASN A 236 -0.28 10.14 -19.69
C ASN A 236 0.18 8.71 -19.35
N TYR A 237 0.23 7.85 -20.36
CA TYR A 237 0.57 6.43 -20.21
C TYR A 237 1.92 6.21 -19.53
N GLU A 238 2.95 6.97 -19.95
CA GLU A 238 4.31 6.82 -19.39
C GLU A 238 4.34 7.13 -17.90
N ALA A 239 3.69 8.22 -17.48
CA ALA A 239 3.62 8.58 -16.06
C ALA A 239 2.84 7.52 -15.26
N ARG A 240 1.68 7.07 -15.75
CA ARG A 240 0.88 6.02 -15.09
C ARG A 240 1.63 4.69 -15.01
N ALA A 241 2.35 4.30 -16.08
CA ALA A 241 3.13 3.08 -16.13
C ALA A 241 4.27 3.09 -15.10
N ASN A 242 5.00 4.20 -15.01
CA ASN A 242 6.09 4.34 -14.05
C ASN A 242 5.60 4.36 -12.60
N LEU A 243 4.49 5.06 -12.29
CA LEU A 243 3.90 5.05 -10.97
C LEU A 243 3.36 3.66 -10.59
N MET A 244 2.72 2.95 -11.53
CA MET A 244 2.18 1.61 -11.31
C MET A 244 3.31 0.62 -10.97
N TRP A 245 4.37 0.61 -11.75
CA TRP A 245 5.49 -0.29 -11.52
C TRP A 245 6.26 0.07 -10.25
N ALA A 246 6.44 1.38 -9.96
CA ALA A 246 7.04 1.85 -8.71
C ALA A 246 6.25 1.37 -7.49
N GLY A 247 4.90 1.39 -7.54
CA GLY A 247 4.04 0.90 -6.46
C GLY A 247 4.27 -0.59 -6.16
N SER A 248 4.28 -1.43 -7.19
CA SER A 248 4.53 -2.86 -7.03
C SER A 248 5.91 -3.16 -6.43
N LEU A 249 6.95 -2.40 -6.83
CA LEU A 249 8.31 -2.60 -6.33
C LEU A 249 8.53 -2.08 -4.91
N ALA A 250 7.77 -1.08 -4.48
CA ALA A 250 7.97 -0.42 -3.20
C ALA A 250 7.76 -1.33 -1.98
N ILE A 251 6.98 -2.40 -2.10
CA ILE A 251 6.58 -3.23 -0.96
C ILE A 251 6.79 -4.74 -1.17
N ASN A 252 7.23 -5.19 -2.33
CA ASN A 252 7.36 -6.62 -2.65
C ASN A 252 8.56 -7.33 -2.01
N GLY A 253 9.31 -6.66 -1.15
CA GLY A 253 10.51 -7.17 -0.48
C GLY A 253 11.82 -6.78 -1.17
N LEU A 254 11.82 -6.43 -2.46
CA LEU A 254 13.03 -6.12 -3.21
C LEU A 254 13.85 -4.96 -2.60
N LEU A 255 13.17 -3.95 -2.05
CA LEU A 255 13.80 -2.76 -1.48
C LEU A 255 14.19 -2.94 -0.01
N SER A 256 13.57 -3.87 0.72
CA SER A 256 13.77 -4.08 2.15
C SER A 256 14.67 -5.26 2.49
N ASP A 257 14.77 -6.26 1.61
CA ASP A 257 15.53 -7.47 1.88
C ASP A 257 17.03 -7.18 2.06
N GLY A 258 17.60 -7.75 3.13
CA GLY A 258 18.99 -7.51 3.53
C GLY A 258 19.21 -6.23 4.32
N ALA A 259 18.19 -5.41 4.54
CA ALA A 259 18.16 -4.30 5.48
C ALA A 259 17.46 -4.69 6.79
N ASP A 260 17.56 -3.86 7.81
CA ASP A 260 16.74 -3.94 9.01
C ASP A 260 15.64 -2.89 8.85
N VAL A 261 14.46 -3.36 8.50
CA VAL A 261 13.31 -2.51 8.20
C VAL A 261 12.16 -2.83 9.13
N SER A 262 11.81 -1.86 9.94
CA SER A 262 10.62 -1.87 10.79
C SER A 262 9.94 -0.51 10.65
N TRP A 263 8.71 -0.51 10.17
CA TRP A 263 7.97 0.70 9.83
C TRP A 263 7.38 1.37 11.07
N CYS A 264 7.24 2.69 11.06
CA CYS A 264 6.63 3.44 12.14
C CYS A 264 5.62 4.50 11.67
N VAL A 265 5.78 5.05 10.47
CA VAL A 265 4.83 6.04 9.94
C VAL A 265 3.49 5.37 9.59
N HIS A 266 3.52 4.19 8.96
CA HIS A 266 2.30 3.43 8.67
C HIS A 266 1.53 3.02 9.94
N PRO A 267 2.14 2.47 11.00
CA PRO A 267 1.44 2.23 12.27
C PRO A 267 0.78 3.48 12.86
N MET A 268 1.41 4.65 12.78
CA MET A 268 0.79 5.92 13.20
C MET A 268 -0.40 6.29 12.31
N GLU A 269 -0.27 6.13 11.00
CA GLU A 269 -1.35 6.44 10.06
C GLU A 269 -2.53 5.48 10.19
N HIS A 270 -2.28 4.19 10.46
CA HIS A 270 -3.35 3.22 10.68
C HIS A 270 -4.29 3.65 11.80
N GLU A 271 -3.77 4.27 12.85
CA GLU A 271 -4.61 4.81 13.92
C GLU A 271 -5.41 6.05 13.47
N LEU A 272 -4.83 6.94 12.64
CA LEU A 272 -5.60 8.03 12.02
C LEU A 272 -6.76 7.49 11.18
N SER A 273 -6.50 6.48 10.35
CA SER A 273 -7.54 5.83 9.55
C SER A 273 -8.57 5.09 10.41
N ALA A 274 -8.15 4.44 11.51
CA ALA A 274 -9.05 3.69 12.40
C ALA A 274 -10.03 4.60 13.14
N PHE A 275 -9.59 5.80 13.56
CA PHE A 275 -10.40 6.74 14.33
C PHE A 275 -11.18 7.72 13.46
N TYR A 276 -10.63 8.13 12.32
CA TYR A 276 -11.18 9.24 11.52
C TYR A 276 -11.49 8.86 10.07
N ASP A 277 -11.23 7.61 9.67
CA ASP A 277 -11.45 7.12 8.31
C ASP A 277 -10.83 8.00 7.20
N ILE A 278 -9.67 8.60 7.49
CA ILE A 278 -8.93 9.44 6.55
C ILE A 278 -8.43 8.61 5.35
N THR A 279 -8.25 9.25 4.20
CA THR A 279 -7.56 8.63 3.07
C THR A 279 -6.11 8.32 3.43
N HIS A 280 -5.72 7.05 3.35
CA HIS A 280 -4.43 6.53 3.83
C HIS A 280 -3.23 7.36 3.40
N GLY A 281 -3.07 7.59 2.09
CA GLY A 281 -1.96 8.40 1.57
C GLY A 281 -1.97 9.88 1.98
N GLU A 282 -3.14 10.45 2.35
CA GLU A 282 -3.21 11.80 2.93
C GLU A 282 -2.62 11.81 4.35
N GLY A 283 -2.97 10.83 5.18
CA GLY A 283 -2.40 10.66 6.52
C GLY A 283 -0.89 10.45 6.48
N LEU A 284 -0.40 9.61 5.54
CA LEU A 284 1.03 9.40 5.34
C LEU A 284 1.76 10.68 4.90
N ALA A 285 1.17 11.47 4.00
CA ALA A 285 1.76 12.73 3.54
C ALA A 285 1.92 13.77 4.67
N ILE A 286 0.97 13.80 5.60
CA ILE A 286 1.03 14.67 6.78
C ILE A 286 2.11 14.18 7.75
N LEU A 287 2.12 12.89 8.08
CA LEU A 287 2.98 12.35 9.13
C LEU A 287 4.44 12.19 8.71
N THR A 288 4.71 11.85 7.45
CA THR A 288 6.07 11.53 6.97
C THR A 288 7.05 12.68 7.22
N PRO A 289 6.79 13.94 6.84
CA PRO A 289 7.73 15.02 7.10
C PRO A 289 7.91 15.32 8.60
N CYS A 290 6.86 15.17 9.42
CA CYS A 290 6.93 15.37 10.86
C CYS A 290 7.80 14.30 11.54
N TRP A 291 7.67 13.04 11.11
CA TRP A 291 8.56 11.98 11.53
C TRP A 291 10.01 12.23 11.07
N MET A 292 10.22 12.69 9.85
CA MET A 292 11.56 13.01 9.34
C MET A 292 12.25 14.09 10.19
N GLU A 293 11.51 15.15 10.60
CA GLU A 293 12.05 16.19 11.48
C GLU A 293 12.42 15.64 12.86
N PHE A 294 11.56 14.77 13.42
CA PHE A 294 11.84 14.09 14.68
C PHE A 294 13.10 13.17 14.57
N ALA A 295 13.22 12.47 13.46
CA ALA A 295 14.28 11.48 13.24
C ALA A 295 15.64 12.09 12.87
N LEU A 296 15.68 13.34 12.36
CA LEU A 296 16.90 13.99 11.94
C LEU A 296 17.72 14.49 13.14
N ASN A 297 18.86 13.87 13.37
CA ASN A 297 19.83 14.26 14.41
C ASN A 297 21.26 13.96 13.94
N GLN A 298 22.27 14.23 14.78
CA GLN A 298 23.70 14.02 14.42
C GLN A 298 24.05 12.57 14.06
N GLU A 299 23.35 11.58 14.61
CA GLU A 299 23.62 10.17 14.36
C GLU A 299 22.98 9.69 13.05
N THR A 300 21.85 10.28 12.67
CA THR A 300 21.03 9.91 11.51
C THR A 300 21.25 10.79 10.29
N ALA A 301 21.85 11.98 10.45
CA ALA A 301 22.02 12.99 9.41
C ALA A 301 22.65 12.45 8.12
N TRP A 302 23.59 11.51 8.22
CA TRP A 302 24.22 10.87 7.06
C TRP A 302 23.19 10.29 6.06
N LYS A 303 22.11 9.71 6.56
CA LYS A 303 21.06 9.10 5.72
C LYS A 303 20.18 10.15 5.08
N PHE A 304 19.87 11.21 5.80
CA PHE A 304 19.14 12.36 5.28
C PHE A 304 19.94 13.16 4.26
N GLY A 305 21.26 13.30 4.49
CA GLY A 305 22.18 13.91 3.53
C GLY A 305 22.25 13.10 2.22
N GLU A 306 22.32 11.76 2.33
CA GLU A 306 22.25 10.83 1.19
C GLU A 306 20.94 10.99 0.42
N TYR A 307 19.80 11.02 1.13
CA TYR A 307 18.48 11.26 0.56
C TYR A 307 18.39 12.57 -0.21
N GLY A 308 18.82 13.66 0.41
CA GLY A 308 18.78 14.99 -0.22
C GLY A 308 19.63 15.07 -1.50
N ARG A 309 20.86 14.57 -1.45
CA ARG A 309 21.75 14.57 -2.61
C ARG A 309 21.26 13.65 -3.72
N ASN A 310 20.86 12.44 -3.38
CA ASN A 310 20.58 11.42 -4.39
C ASN A 310 19.16 11.54 -4.97
N VAL A 311 18.18 11.98 -4.20
CA VAL A 311 16.79 12.10 -4.70
C VAL A 311 16.52 13.49 -5.27
N PHE A 312 16.91 14.55 -4.56
CA PHE A 312 16.62 15.93 -4.95
C PHE A 312 17.78 16.68 -5.60
N GLY A 313 18.97 16.05 -5.71
CA GLY A 313 20.15 16.70 -6.32
C GLY A 313 20.71 17.86 -5.48
N LEU A 314 20.46 17.87 -4.18
CA LEU A 314 20.94 18.94 -3.31
C LEU A 314 22.49 18.86 -3.16
N SER A 315 23.14 20.01 -3.16
CA SER A 315 24.57 20.14 -2.88
C SER A 315 24.80 20.56 -1.42
N GLY A 316 25.99 20.23 -0.89
CA GLY A 316 26.44 20.59 0.45
C GLY A 316 27.15 19.42 1.14
N ASP A 317 28.13 19.75 2.01
CA ASP A 317 28.94 18.75 2.74
C ASP A 317 28.38 18.49 4.15
N ASP A 318 27.57 19.37 4.69
CA ASP A 318 26.90 19.21 5.99
C ASP A 318 25.61 18.40 5.83
N ASP A 319 25.65 17.14 6.30
CA ASP A 319 24.51 16.23 6.24
C ASP A 319 23.29 16.75 6.99
N MET A 320 23.47 17.51 8.09
CA MET A 320 22.35 18.09 8.84
C MET A 320 21.65 19.18 8.03
N GLU A 321 22.41 20.04 7.36
CA GLU A 321 21.84 21.11 6.51
C GLU A 321 21.14 20.50 5.28
N VAL A 322 21.83 19.59 4.57
CA VAL A 322 21.24 18.90 3.41
C VAL A 322 20.00 18.12 3.82
N GLY A 323 20.02 17.47 4.99
CA GLY A 323 18.87 16.73 5.54
C GLY A 323 17.65 17.63 5.79
N ARG A 324 17.82 18.78 6.40
CA ARG A 324 16.72 19.75 6.61
C ARG A 324 16.11 20.19 5.26
N ARG A 325 16.97 20.53 4.30
CA ARG A 325 16.52 20.91 2.95
C ARG A 325 15.79 19.76 2.23
N ALA A 326 16.21 18.51 2.45
CA ALA A 326 15.55 17.35 1.87
C ALA A 326 14.13 17.16 2.45
N ILE A 327 13.93 17.41 3.75
CA ILE A 327 12.60 17.40 4.37
C ILE A 327 11.71 18.50 3.76
N GLU A 328 12.25 19.70 3.57
CA GLU A 328 11.51 20.78 2.90
C GLU A 328 11.16 20.44 1.44
N CYS A 329 12.06 19.78 0.70
CA CYS A 329 11.76 19.28 -0.65
C CYS A 329 10.63 18.24 -0.62
N THR A 330 10.59 17.38 0.38
CA THR A 330 9.50 16.38 0.56
C THR A 330 8.16 17.07 0.83
N ARG A 331 8.14 18.08 1.71
CA ARG A 331 6.94 18.93 1.96
C ARG A 331 6.48 19.64 0.66
N ALA A 332 7.43 20.22 -0.07
CA ALA A 332 7.15 20.92 -1.33
C ALA A 332 6.56 19.94 -2.38
N PHE A 333 7.07 18.73 -2.47
CA PHE A 333 6.53 17.68 -3.34
C PHE A 333 5.07 17.33 -2.96
N PHE A 334 4.78 17.06 -1.69
CA PHE A 334 3.41 16.75 -1.25
C PHE A 334 2.46 17.93 -1.50
N LYS A 335 2.91 19.17 -1.32
CA LYS A 335 2.15 20.36 -1.69
C LYS A 335 1.89 20.46 -3.19
N GLU A 336 2.88 20.18 -4.05
CA GLU A 336 2.69 20.12 -5.51
C GLU A 336 1.67 19.04 -5.89
N MET A 337 1.69 17.92 -5.17
CA MET A 337 0.69 16.86 -5.31
C MET A 337 -0.68 17.21 -4.72
N LYS A 338 -0.88 18.43 -4.20
CA LYS A 338 -2.14 18.92 -3.60
C LYS A 338 -2.62 18.07 -2.41
N LEU A 339 -1.69 17.51 -1.65
CA LEU A 339 -1.99 16.79 -0.42
C LEU A 339 -2.11 17.74 0.76
N PRO A 340 -2.91 17.40 1.79
CA PRO A 340 -2.99 18.20 3.00
C PRO A 340 -1.64 18.21 3.72
N ALA A 341 -1.32 19.33 4.37
CA ALA A 341 -0.07 19.52 5.08
C ALA A 341 -0.17 19.24 6.57
N THR A 342 -1.38 19.36 7.15
CA THR A 342 -1.62 19.23 8.60
C THR A 342 -2.87 18.41 8.90
N LEU A 343 -2.93 17.84 10.11
CA LEU A 343 -4.10 17.14 10.62
C LEU A 343 -5.31 18.09 10.75
N GLY A 344 -5.05 19.37 11.10
CA GLY A 344 -6.09 20.39 11.18
C GLY A 344 -6.80 20.64 9.84
N GLU A 345 -6.09 20.58 8.70
CA GLU A 345 -6.67 20.72 7.35
C GLU A 345 -7.67 19.60 7.01
N VAL A 346 -7.55 18.46 7.65
CA VAL A 346 -8.47 17.31 7.49
C VAL A 346 -9.43 17.12 8.65
N GLY A 347 -9.51 18.13 9.55
CA GLY A 347 -10.48 18.18 10.66
C GLY A 347 -10.13 17.28 11.84
N ILE A 348 -8.86 16.90 12.00
CA ILE A 348 -8.38 16.05 13.11
C ILE A 348 -7.72 16.94 14.16
N GLY A 349 -8.19 16.84 15.40
CA GLY A 349 -7.63 17.49 16.60
C GLY A 349 -6.87 16.49 17.48
N GLU A 350 -6.47 16.95 18.69
CA GLU A 350 -5.59 16.17 19.60
C GLU A 350 -6.32 15.22 20.54
N GLU A 351 -7.65 15.15 20.48
CA GLU A 351 -8.49 14.44 21.47
C GLU A 351 -8.20 12.93 21.58
N HIS A 352 -7.61 12.30 20.55
CA HIS A 352 -7.31 10.86 20.53
C HIS A 352 -5.83 10.54 20.45
N PHE A 353 -4.92 11.51 20.44
CA PHE A 353 -3.49 11.28 20.23
C PHE A 353 -2.87 10.31 21.24
N GLU A 354 -3.27 10.39 22.51
CA GLU A 354 -2.75 9.49 23.56
C GLU A 354 -3.10 8.01 23.32
N ILE A 355 -4.38 7.75 22.98
CA ILE A 355 -4.81 6.36 22.74
C ILE A 355 -4.29 5.85 21.41
N MET A 356 -4.23 6.66 20.37
CA MET A 356 -3.67 6.32 19.08
C MET A 356 -2.18 6.00 19.21
N ALA A 357 -1.42 6.82 19.92
CA ALA A 357 0.00 6.57 20.17
C ALA A 357 0.25 5.29 20.97
N GLU A 358 -0.60 4.98 21.96
CA GLU A 358 -0.51 3.72 22.70
C GLU A 358 -0.76 2.50 21.82
N LYS A 359 -1.70 2.58 20.88
CA LYS A 359 -2.02 1.50 19.93
C LYS A 359 -0.92 1.35 18.88
N ALA A 360 -0.47 2.44 18.27
CA ALA A 360 0.62 2.45 17.30
C ALA A 360 1.91 1.85 17.88
N ALA A 361 2.25 2.17 19.15
CA ALA A 361 3.42 1.64 19.84
C ALA A 361 3.36 0.13 20.13
N LYS A 362 2.18 -0.50 20.07
CA LYS A 362 2.02 -1.97 20.18
C LYS A 362 2.33 -2.68 18.85
N GLY A 363 2.29 -1.95 17.75
CA GLY A 363 2.66 -2.43 16.42
C GLY A 363 4.17 -2.37 16.18
N SER A 364 4.56 -1.70 15.11
CA SER A 364 5.96 -1.43 14.80
C SER A 364 6.35 -0.01 15.20
N VAL A 365 7.50 0.15 15.82
CA VAL A 365 8.00 1.45 16.32
C VAL A 365 9.19 1.99 15.51
N GLY A 366 9.53 1.34 14.40
CA GLY A 366 10.66 1.71 13.56
C GLY A 366 11.98 1.09 14.00
N SER A 367 12.88 0.85 13.04
CA SER A 367 14.24 0.35 13.29
C SER A 367 15.30 1.45 13.15
N PHE A 368 15.05 2.47 12.33
CA PHE A 368 16.00 3.56 12.09
C PHE A 368 16.11 4.50 13.30
N VAL A 369 14.98 4.98 13.80
CA VAL A 369 14.84 5.71 15.07
C VAL A 369 13.64 5.10 15.79
N PRO A 370 13.85 4.15 16.72
CA PRO A 370 12.75 3.53 17.45
C PRO A 370 11.98 4.53 18.29
N LEU A 371 10.65 4.54 18.13
CA LEU A 371 9.75 5.47 18.78
C LEU A 371 9.15 4.89 20.06
N ARG A 372 9.01 5.72 21.08
CA ARG A 372 8.17 5.46 22.25
C ARG A 372 6.81 6.11 22.08
N LYS A 373 5.85 5.77 22.92
CA LYS A 373 4.51 6.40 22.92
C LYS A 373 4.58 7.94 22.93
N GLU A 374 5.44 8.51 23.80
CA GLU A 374 5.58 9.96 23.96
C GLU A 374 6.14 10.62 22.69
N ASP A 375 7.01 9.93 21.98
CA ASP A 375 7.59 10.38 20.72
C ASP A 375 6.50 10.43 19.63
N ILE A 376 5.63 9.41 19.56
CA ILE A 376 4.48 9.36 18.66
C ILE A 376 3.49 10.49 18.94
N VAL A 377 3.16 10.76 20.21
CA VAL A 377 2.31 11.89 20.60
C VAL A 377 2.93 13.21 20.14
N SER A 378 4.25 13.35 20.28
CA SER A 378 4.96 14.56 19.85
C SER A 378 4.91 14.75 18.33
N ILE A 379 5.01 13.65 17.55
CA ILE A 379 4.89 13.68 16.09
C ILE A 379 3.46 14.07 15.67
N TYR A 380 2.42 13.49 16.31
CA TYR A 380 1.03 13.90 16.04
C TYR A 380 0.79 15.38 16.33
N LYS A 381 1.33 15.92 17.45
CA LYS A 381 1.23 17.34 17.79
C LYS A 381 1.96 18.23 16.79
N ALA A 382 3.11 17.80 16.29
CA ALA A 382 3.85 18.52 15.25
C ALA A 382 3.14 18.51 13.88
N ALA A 383 2.20 17.59 13.70
CA ALA A 383 1.39 17.44 12.49
C ALA A 383 0.06 18.24 12.52
N LEU A 384 -0.29 18.93 13.63
CA LEU A 384 -1.45 19.82 13.73
C LEU A 384 -1.23 21.12 12.97
#